data_d8feae27e0a47224ece4e594a417505e
#
_entry.id   d8feae27e0a47224ece4e594a417505e
#
_cell.length_a   1.000
_cell.length_b   1.000
_cell.length_c   1.000
_cell.angle_alpha   90.00
_cell.angle_beta   90.00
_cell.angle_gamma   90.00
#
_symmetry.space_group_name_H-M   'P 1'
#
loop_
_entity.id
_entity.type
_entity.pdbx_description
1 polymer ?
#
loop_
_entity_poly.entity_id
_entity_poly.type
_entity_poly.pdbx_seq_one_letter_code
_entity_poly.pdbx_strand_id
1 'polypeptide(L)'
;MGIYKRISTKSGFDAVITERGFKCAYITHAAAYSFGAVTEMKRHNETEEVFVLLTGAAVMLTFEDGVFTETPLVRGEALVVAKGTYHYLGVTEDASVFVVERDDTCKDNTDALALGEPYVLEERK
;
A
#
# COMPACT_ATOMS: atom_id res chain seq x y z
N MET A 1 -23.16 13.48 18.71
CA MET A 1 -22.15 12.52 19.11
C MET A 1 -20.84 12.82 18.41
N GLY A 2 -19.78 13.02 19.12
CA GLY A 2 -18.57 13.60 18.56
C GLY A 2 -17.45 12.61 18.22
N ILE A 3 -17.48 11.37 18.73
CA ILE A 3 -16.34 10.45 18.60
C ILE A 3 -16.82 9.04 18.28
N TYR A 4 -16.15 8.40 17.35
CA TYR A 4 -16.34 6.97 17.07
C TYR A 4 -14.99 6.33 16.74
N LYS A 5 -14.95 4.99 16.79
CA LYS A 5 -13.74 4.20 16.56
C LYS A 5 -13.99 3.17 15.45
N ARG A 6 -12.95 2.89 14.70
CA ARG A 6 -12.97 1.83 13.69
C ARG A 6 -11.71 0.99 13.84
N ILE A 7 -11.85 -0.31 13.63
CA ILE A 7 -10.73 -1.26 13.59
C ILE A 7 -10.82 -2.07 12.31
N SER A 8 -9.70 -2.64 11.91
CA SER A 8 -9.66 -3.55 10.76
C SER A 8 -10.41 -4.84 11.11
N THR A 9 -11.27 -5.29 10.20
CA THR A 9 -12.08 -6.50 10.36
C THR A 9 -11.80 -7.56 9.30
N LYS A 10 -10.96 -7.26 8.31
CA LYS A 10 -10.58 -8.20 7.26
C LYS A 10 -9.12 -8.01 6.86
N SER A 11 -8.50 -9.06 6.34
CA SER A 11 -7.11 -9.01 5.87
C SER A 11 -7.00 -8.25 4.55
N GLY A 12 -5.78 -7.85 4.21
CA GLY A 12 -5.51 -7.05 3.03
C GLY A 12 -5.91 -5.59 3.27
N PHE A 13 -6.34 -4.93 2.21
CA PHE A 13 -6.76 -3.53 2.27
C PHE A 13 -8.18 -3.43 2.80
N ASP A 14 -8.32 -2.79 3.94
CA ASP A 14 -9.62 -2.62 4.61
C ASP A 14 -9.87 -1.14 4.89
N ALA A 15 -10.69 -0.50 4.05
CA ALA A 15 -11.07 0.89 4.23
C ALA A 15 -12.04 0.99 5.41
N VAL A 16 -11.59 1.60 6.49
CA VAL A 16 -12.37 1.69 7.75
C VAL A 16 -13.07 3.02 7.91
N ILE A 17 -12.58 4.05 7.24
CA ILE A 17 -13.19 5.40 7.25
C ILE A 17 -13.17 5.91 5.81
N THR A 18 -14.33 6.32 5.32
CA THR A 18 -14.45 7.00 4.03
C THR A 18 -15.27 8.24 4.23
N GLU A 19 -14.66 9.39 3.99
CA GLU A 19 -15.28 10.70 4.11
C GLU A 19 -15.08 11.47 2.81
N ARG A 20 -15.70 12.64 2.73
CA ARG A 20 -15.49 13.51 1.58
C ARG A 20 -14.04 13.99 1.58
N GLY A 21 -13.28 13.64 0.55
CA GLY A 21 -11.90 14.08 0.36
C GLY A 21 -10.84 13.07 0.79
N PHE A 22 -11.15 12.15 1.70
CA PHE A 22 -10.16 11.18 2.15
C PHE A 22 -10.76 9.83 2.52
N LYS A 23 -9.92 8.82 2.46
CA LYS A 23 -10.22 7.46 2.89
C LYS A 23 -9.04 6.96 3.71
N CYS A 24 -9.33 6.36 4.86
CA CYS A 24 -8.32 5.73 5.71
C CYS A 24 -8.54 4.23 5.70
N ALA A 25 -7.44 3.48 5.61
CA ALA A 25 -7.49 2.04 5.56
C ALA A 25 -6.39 1.42 6.41
N TYR A 26 -6.57 0.15 6.76
CA TYR A 26 -5.48 -0.69 7.26
C TYR A 26 -5.14 -1.72 6.19
N ILE A 27 -3.85 -2.01 6.04
CA ILE A 27 -3.38 -3.15 5.26
C ILE A 27 -2.76 -4.14 6.22
N THR A 28 -3.26 -5.37 6.19
CA THR A 28 -2.66 -6.50 6.90
C THR A 28 -2.33 -7.60 5.90
N HIS A 29 -1.63 -8.64 6.33
CA HIS A 29 -1.13 -9.67 5.43
C HIS A 29 -2.26 -10.35 4.65
N ALA A 30 -2.06 -10.45 3.35
CA ALA A 30 -2.92 -11.17 2.41
C ALA A 30 -2.10 -11.47 1.16
N ALA A 31 -2.61 -12.32 0.27
CA ALA A 31 -1.90 -12.70 -0.96
C ALA A 31 -1.50 -11.49 -1.79
N ALA A 32 -2.34 -10.46 -1.87
CA ALA A 32 -2.07 -9.25 -2.66
C ALA A 32 -0.98 -8.36 -2.04
N TYR A 33 -0.55 -8.64 -0.81
CA TYR A 33 0.44 -7.85 -0.09
C TYR A 33 1.56 -8.72 0.49
N SER A 34 1.80 -9.88 -0.10
CA SER A 34 2.82 -10.80 0.37
C SER A 34 4.15 -10.56 -0.32
N PHE A 35 5.23 -10.95 0.35
CA PHE A 35 6.54 -11.06 -0.28
C PHE A 35 6.55 -12.22 -1.29
N GLY A 36 7.55 -12.24 -2.15
CA GLY A 36 7.70 -13.25 -3.17
C GLY A 36 7.65 -12.64 -4.57
N ALA A 37 7.11 -13.39 -5.53
CA ALA A 37 7.06 -12.97 -6.93
C ALA A 37 5.98 -11.91 -7.13
N VAL A 38 6.40 -10.70 -7.47
CA VAL A 38 5.51 -9.60 -7.81
C VAL A 38 5.28 -9.62 -9.32
N THR A 39 4.03 -9.83 -9.73
CA THR A 39 3.66 -9.94 -11.14
C THR A 39 2.92 -8.73 -11.67
N GLU A 40 2.41 -7.89 -10.79
CA GLU A 40 1.65 -6.70 -11.16
C GLU A 40 1.92 -5.58 -10.15
N MET A 41 2.03 -4.36 -10.67
CA MET A 41 2.13 -3.15 -9.85
C MET A 41 1.02 -2.20 -10.25
N LYS A 42 0.65 -1.31 -9.36
CA LYS A 42 -0.42 -0.33 -9.59
C LYS A 42 0.08 1.08 -9.34
N ARG A 43 -0.55 2.05 -10.00
CA ARG A 43 -0.34 3.47 -9.70
C ARG A 43 -1.67 4.18 -9.65
N HIS A 44 -1.77 5.14 -8.74
CA HIS A 44 -2.92 6.03 -8.65
C HIS A 44 -2.57 7.33 -9.37
N ASN A 45 -3.44 7.76 -10.29
CA ASN A 45 -3.11 8.84 -11.20
C ASN A 45 -3.50 10.22 -10.70
N GLU A 46 -4.35 10.30 -9.66
CA GLU A 46 -4.92 11.55 -9.20
C GLU A 46 -4.60 11.88 -7.75
N THR A 47 -3.94 10.97 -7.03
CA THR A 47 -3.66 11.17 -5.61
C THR A 47 -2.32 10.58 -5.21
N GLU A 48 -1.70 11.20 -4.24
CA GLU A 48 -0.65 10.58 -3.45
C GLU A 48 -1.28 9.63 -2.45
N GLU A 49 -0.51 8.66 -1.99
CA GLU A 49 -0.96 7.69 -1.00
C GLU A 49 0.05 7.67 0.13
N VAL A 50 -0.43 7.73 1.36
CA VAL A 50 0.41 7.77 2.57
C VAL A 50 0.32 6.46 3.30
N PHE A 51 1.47 5.89 3.66
CA PHE A 51 1.58 4.62 4.37
C PHE A 51 2.35 4.83 5.67
N VAL A 52 1.83 4.31 6.77
CA VAL A 52 2.50 4.35 8.07
C VAL A 52 2.53 2.94 8.65
N LEU A 53 3.72 2.40 8.86
CA LEU A 53 3.89 1.09 9.48
C LEU A 53 3.62 1.18 10.97
N LEU A 54 2.70 0.36 11.46
CA LEU A 54 2.34 0.31 12.88
C LEU A 54 3.01 -0.86 13.59
N THR A 55 2.98 -2.06 12.98
CA THR A 55 3.58 -3.28 13.53
C THR A 55 4.20 -4.10 12.42
N GLY A 56 5.09 -5.03 12.78
CA GLY A 56 5.71 -5.93 11.83
C GLY A 56 6.71 -5.23 10.92
N ALA A 57 6.85 -5.73 9.70
CA ALA A 57 7.75 -5.15 8.70
C ALA A 57 7.05 -5.09 7.34
N ALA A 58 7.43 -4.09 6.56
CA ALA A 58 6.89 -3.87 5.22
C ALA A 58 7.95 -3.23 4.33
N VAL A 59 7.89 -3.55 3.03
CA VAL A 59 8.78 -2.97 2.03
C VAL A 59 7.92 -2.48 0.87
N MET A 60 8.13 -1.22 0.49
CA MET A 60 7.50 -0.64 -0.69
C MET A 60 8.41 -0.84 -1.89
N LEU A 61 7.91 -1.55 -2.88
CA LEU A 61 8.56 -1.67 -4.19
C LEU A 61 7.99 -0.60 -5.11
N THR A 62 8.86 0.18 -5.73
CA THR A 62 8.44 1.15 -6.75
C THR A 62 9.16 0.87 -8.06
N PHE A 63 8.51 1.26 -9.15
CA PHE A 63 9.07 1.14 -10.51
C PHE A 63 8.89 2.47 -11.23
N GLU A 64 10.01 3.07 -11.62
CA GLU A 64 10.02 4.39 -12.22
C GLU A 64 11.20 4.48 -13.19
N ASP A 65 10.95 4.93 -14.42
CA ASP A 65 11.98 5.10 -15.46
C ASP A 65 12.83 3.82 -15.67
N GLY A 66 12.19 2.66 -15.64
CA GLY A 66 12.86 1.38 -15.85
C GLY A 66 13.63 0.86 -14.64
N VAL A 67 13.51 1.50 -13.49
CA VAL A 67 14.27 1.15 -12.28
C VAL A 67 13.33 0.72 -11.16
N PHE A 68 13.61 -0.46 -10.59
CA PHE A 68 12.95 -0.90 -9.36
C PHE A 68 13.71 -0.40 -8.14
N THR A 69 12.98 0.09 -7.16
CA THR A 69 13.55 0.53 -5.88
C THR A 69 12.77 -0.09 -4.73
N GLU A 70 13.49 -0.64 -3.74
CA GLU A 70 12.89 -1.19 -2.52
C GLU A 70 13.13 -0.21 -1.38
N THR A 71 12.05 0.22 -0.75
CA THR A 71 12.11 1.13 0.39
C THR A 71 11.44 0.47 1.59
N PRO A 72 12.22 0.03 2.59
CA PRO A 72 11.63 -0.48 3.83
C PRO A 72 10.86 0.62 4.54
N LEU A 73 9.68 0.29 5.05
CA LEU A 73 8.94 1.21 5.91
C LEU A 73 9.60 1.23 7.30
N VAL A 74 9.68 2.39 7.89
CA VAL A 74 10.15 2.57 9.26
C VAL A 74 8.95 2.88 10.13
N ARG A 75 8.79 2.14 11.23
CA ARG A 75 7.63 2.28 12.11
C ARG A 75 7.44 3.74 12.51
N GLY A 76 6.21 4.23 12.32
CA GLY A 76 5.82 5.58 12.70
C GLY A 76 6.16 6.66 11.69
N GLU A 77 6.96 6.35 10.66
CA GLU A 77 7.24 7.31 9.59
C GLU A 77 6.16 7.25 8.50
N ALA A 78 5.78 8.40 8.01
CA ALA A 78 4.89 8.47 6.85
C ALA A 78 5.71 8.31 5.58
N LEU A 79 5.44 7.24 4.82
CA LEU A 79 6.01 7.04 3.48
C LEU A 79 4.97 7.48 2.48
N VAL A 80 5.34 8.36 1.58
CA VAL A 80 4.41 8.89 0.58
C VAL A 80 4.79 8.33 -0.79
N VAL A 81 3.83 7.70 -1.45
CA VAL A 81 3.96 7.31 -2.84
C VAL A 81 3.32 8.39 -3.68
N ALA A 82 4.11 9.05 -4.52
CA ALA A 82 3.63 10.13 -5.37
C ALA A 82 2.63 9.60 -6.41
N LYS A 83 1.67 10.41 -6.77
CA LYS A 83 0.72 10.05 -7.84
C LYS A 83 1.49 9.69 -9.12
N GLY A 84 1.00 8.69 -9.84
CA GLY A 84 1.63 8.22 -11.07
C GLY A 84 2.81 7.27 -10.87
N THR A 85 3.17 6.93 -9.63
CA THR A 85 4.27 6.01 -9.35
C THR A 85 3.75 4.59 -9.20
N TYR A 86 4.22 3.67 -10.04
CA TYR A 86 3.90 2.25 -9.88
C TYR A 86 4.50 1.72 -8.59
N HIS A 87 3.71 1.01 -7.80
CA HIS A 87 4.14 0.52 -6.51
C HIS A 87 3.48 -0.82 -6.14
N TYR A 88 4.10 -1.52 -5.20
CA TYR A 88 3.61 -2.74 -4.60
C TYR A 88 4.12 -2.79 -3.15
N LEU A 89 3.25 -3.13 -2.22
CA LEU A 89 3.61 -3.22 -0.80
C LEU A 89 3.65 -4.68 -0.37
N GLY A 90 4.83 -5.16 0.06
CA GLY A 90 4.99 -6.45 0.71
C GLY A 90 5.00 -6.29 2.21
N VAL A 91 4.21 -7.10 2.92
CA VAL A 91 4.11 -7.02 4.38
C VAL A 91 4.31 -8.40 5.00
N THR A 92 4.87 -8.41 6.21
CA THR A 92 4.99 -9.64 7.01
C THR A 92 3.63 -10.04 7.57
N GLU A 93 3.52 -11.30 8.04
CA GLU A 93 2.26 -11.83 8.57
C GLU A 93 1.75 -11.05 9.79
N ASP A 94 2.65 -10.47 10.57
CA ASP A 94 2.31 -9.69 11.76
C ASP A 94 2.20 -8.18 11.49
N ALA A 95 2.30 -7.77 10.23
CA ALA A 95 2.32 -6.35 9.89
C ALA A 95 0.93 -5.73 9.93
N SER A 96 0.92 -4.45 10.29
CA SER A 96 -0.24 -3.59 10.13
C SER A 96 0.25 -2.24 9.62
N VAL A 97 -0.34 -1.77 8.53
CA VAL A 97 0.03 -0.51 7.88
C VAL A 97 -1.22 0.36 7.77
N PHE A 98 -1.10 1.61 8.21
CA PHE A 98 -2.18 2.59 8.08
C PHE A 98 -2.00 3.37 6.79
N VAL A 99 -3.09 3.55 6.04
CA VAL A 99 -3.05 4.16 4.71
C VAL A 99 -4.05 5.30 4.64
N VAL A 100 -3.64 6.40 4.04
CA VAL A 100 -4.53 7.53 3.74
C VAL A 100 -4.42 7.86 2.25
N GLU A 101 -5.58 7.97 1.60
CA GLU A 101 -5.67 8.34 0.20
C GLU A 101 -6.96 9.12 -0.07
N ARG A 102 -7.16 9.61 -1.29
CA ARG A 102 -8.43 10.25 -1.65
C ARG A 102 -9.56 9.23 -1.64
N ASP A 103 -10.74 9.69 -1.25
CA ASP A 103 -11.94 8.85 -1.15
C ASP A 103 -12.39 8.30 -2.50
N ASP A 104 -12.08 8.98 -3.61
CA ASP A 104 -12.45 8.57 -4.94
C ASP A 104 -11.42 7.68 -5.64
N THR A 105 -10.36 7.26 -4.95
CA THR A 105 -9.38 6.33 -5.50
C THR A 105 -10.04 4.99 -5.81
N CYS A 106 -10.02 4.58 -7.07
CA CYS A 106 -10.68 3.39 -7.57
C CYS A 106 -9.98 2.90 -8.84
N LYS A 107 -10.47 1.81 -9.41
CA LYS A 107 -9.87 1.24 -10.63
C LYS A 107 -9.95 2.18 -11.84
N ASP A 108 -10.87 3.13 -11.87
CA ASP A 108 -11.02 4.05 -13.01
C ASP A 108 -9.89 5.08 -13.06
N ASN A 109 -9.25 5.41 -11.93
CA ASN A 109 -8.11 6.32 -11.87
C ASN A 109 -6.84 5.61 -11.40
N THR A 110 -6.80 4.29 -11.52
CA THR A 110 -5.67 3.44 -11.16
C THR A 110 -5.27 2.63 -12.38
N ASP A 111 -3.97 2.66 -12.72
CA ASP A 111 -3.41 1.82 -13.77
C ASP A 111 -2.74 0.61 -13.15
N ALA A 112 -2.81 -0.52 -13.86
CA ALA A 112 -2.10 -1.73 -13.51
C ALA A 112 -1.01 -1.99 -14.57
N LEU A 113 0.17 -2.38 -14.11
CA LEU A 113 1.29 -2.77 -14.96
C LEU A 113 1.60 -4.24 -14.73
N ALA A 114 1.41 -5.06 -15.76
CA ALA A 114 1.82 -6.46 -15.71
C ALA A 114 3.33 -6.54 -15.95
N LEU A 115 4.04 -7.19 -15.05
CA LEU A 115 5.46 -7.43 -15.20
C LEU A 115 5.66 -8.69 -16.05
N GLY A 116 6.35 -8.57 -17.18
CA GLY A 116 6.64 -9.72 -18.05
C GLY A 116 7.52 -10.74 -17.33
N GLU A 117 8.50 -10.28 -16.60
CA GLU A 117 9.31 -11.08 -15.70
C GLU A 117 8.99 -10.68 -14.27
N PRO A 118 8.56 -11.61 -13.41
CA PRO A 118 8.23 -11.28 -12.02
C PRO A 118 9.44 -10.70 -11.28
N TYR A 119 9.17 -9.71 -10.44
CA TYR A 119 10.18 -9.19 -9.51
C TYR A 119 10.06 -9.95 -8.20
N VAL A 120 11.16 -10.53 -7.72
CA VAL A 120 11.16 -11.26 -6.46
C VAL A 120 11.48 -10.28 -5.32
N LEU A 121 10.45 -9.98 -4.52
CA LEU A 121 10.58 -9.13 -3.35
C LEU A 121 10.77 -10.03 -2.13
N GLU A 122 11.99 -10.06 -1.59
CA GLU A 122 12.30 -10.93 -0.47
C GLU A 122 11.89 -10.31 0.85
N GLU A 123 11.37 -11.15 1.75
CA GLU A 123 11.02 -10.73 3.09
C GLU A 123 12.29 -10.36 3.87
N ARG A 124 12.23 -9.22 4.55
CA ARG A 124 13.32 -8.72 5.40
C ARG A 124 12.92 -8.83 6.86
N LYS A 125 13.88 -9.20 7.65
CA LYS A 125 13.68 -9.34 9.10
C LYS A 125 14.40 -8.24 9.86
#